data_d559b3bf5d9cb50089de2e2513f118ab
#
_entry.id   d559b3bf5d9cb50089de2e2513f118ab
#
_cell.length_a   1.000
_cell.length_b   1.000
_cell.length_c   1.000
_cell.angle_alpha   90.00
_cell.angle_beta   90.00
_cell.angle_gamma   90.00
#
_symmetry.space_group_name_H-M   'P 1'
#
loop_
_entity.id
_entity.type
_entity.pdbx_description
1 polymer ?
#
loop_
_entity_poly.entity_id
_entity_poly.type
_entity_poly.pdbx_seq_one_letter_code
_entity_poly.pdbx_strand_id
1 'polypeptide(L)'
;MHRLGVGTWRLGEASSRSAQDVAAIRAALDQGLTLIDTAEMYGNGGSEEVVGRSISGRRDSCFLVSKVLPQNASRKGTKEACERSLKRMGTDTIDLYLLHWRGSHPLEETVAAFRDLVAQGKIRRWGVSNFDLDDMQELVALEHGGDCAANQVYYSLSERGIEFQLKPWMDERGIVTMAYCPLDEGRLPRHPGLQSLAGTLGATAAQLALAWLLSRANTWAIPMTSSPERAAQNRAALDLALSPPTLAALDELFPPPRKRSRLKIV
;
A
#
# COMPACT_ATOMS: atom_id res chain seq x y z
N MET A 1 14.46 1.96 5.20
CA MET A 1 13.00 1.71 5.23
C MET A 1 12.73 0.46 4.40
N HIS A 2 12.03 -0.51 4.98
CA HIS A 2 11.66 -1.72 4.26
C HIS A 2 10.52 -1.44 3.27
N ARG A 3 10.60 -2.02 2.07
CA ARG A 3 9.55 -1.93 1.04
C ARG A 3 8.36 -2.87 1.30
N LEU A 4 8.39 -3.60 2.41
CA LEU A 4 7.32 -4.45 2.90
C LEU A 4 6.73 -3.83 4.17
N GLY A 5 5.42 -3.69 4.20
CA GLY A 5 4.68 -3.10 5.30
C GLY A 5 3.50 -3.93 5.76
N VAL A 6 2.59 -3.27 6.48
CA VAL A 6 1.36 -3.84 7.00
C VAL A 6 0.17 -3.02 6.51
N GLY A 7 -0.75 -3.66 5.78
CA GLY A 7 -2.07 -3.12 5.49
C GLY A 7 -3.02 -3.34 6.67
N THR A 8 -3.85 -2.35 6.94
CA THR A 8 -4.77 -2.39 8.09
C THR A 8 -6.25 -2.44 7.68
N TRP A 9 -6.54 -2.72 6.41
CA TRP A 9 -7.91 -2.95 5.97
C TRP A 9 -8.56 -4.06 6.80
N ARG A 10 -9.79 -3.86 7.27
CA ARG A 10 -10.54 -4.70 8.21
C ARG A 10 -10.03 -4.73 9.67
N LEU A 11 -8.96 -4.02 10.02
CA LEU A 11 -8.61 -3.81 11.41
C LEU A 11 -9.45 -2.64 11.98
N GLY A 12 -9.82 -2.72 13.25
CA GLY A 12 -10.61 -1.67 13.92
C GLY A 12 -12.10 -1.66 13.56
N GLU A 13 -12.63 -2.64 12.81
CA GLU A 13 -14.06 -2.76 12.51
C GLU A 13 -14.87 -3.22 13.71
N ALA A 14 -14.29 -4.02 14.59
CA ALA A 14 -14.93 -4.54 15.81
C ALA A 14 -14.15 -4.14 17.04
N SER A 15 -14.79 -3.44 17.97
CA SER A 15 -14.17 -3.02 19.24
C SER A 15 -13.64 -4.19 20.07
N SER A 16 -14.29 -5.34 20.02
CA SER A 16 -13.87 -6.56 20.71
C SER A 16 -12.53 -7.14 20.24
N ARG A 17 -12.11 -6.83 19.00
CA ARG A 17 -10.83 -7.28 18.42
C ARG A 17 -9.72 -6.25 18.51
N SER A 18 -10.01 -5.06 18.98
CA SER A 18 -9.11 -3.93 18.94
C SER A 18 -7.75 -4.16 19.66
N ALA A 19 -7.74 -4.88 20.78
CA ALA A 19 -6.49 -5.23 21.46
C ALA A 19 -5.63 -6.21 20.65
N GLN A 20 -6.26 -7.17 19.98
CA GLN A 20 -5.60 -8.13 19.08
C GLN A 20 -5.02 -7.42 17.86
N ASP A 21 -5.78 -6.49 17.26
CA ASP A 21 -5.34 -5.72 16.11
C ASP A 21 -4.11 -4.84 16.45
N VAL A 22 -4.11 -4.20 17.63
CA VAL A 22 -2.94 -3.46 18.14
C VAL A 22 -1.74 -4.39 18.35
N ALA A 23 -1.94 -5.57 18.93
CA ALA A 23 -0.87 -6.52 19.16
C ALA A 23 -0.25 -7.01 17.84
N ALA A 24 -1.07 -7.24 16.79
CA ALA A 24 -0.60 -7.66 15.47
C ALA A 24 0.28 -6.57 14.80
N ILE A 25 -0.14 -5.30 14.84
CA ILE A 25 0.67 -4.19 14.29
C ILE A 25 1.97 -4.04 15.09
N ARG A 26 1.92 -4.09 16.42
CA ARG A 26 3.13 -4.00 17.25
C ARG A 26 4.11 -5.13 16.97
N ALA A 27 3.62 -6.36 16.83
CA ALA A 27 4.46 -7.50 16.47
C ALA A 27 5.12 -7.31 15.08
N ALA A 28 4.41 -6.73 14.12
CA ALA A 28 4.98 -6.40 12.82
C ALA A 28 6.08 -5.33 12.93
N LEU A 29 5.85 -4.28 13.73
CA LEU A 29 6.87 -3.26 14.02
C LEU A 29 8.10 -3.85 14.71
N ASP A 30 7.93 -4.78 15.63
CA ASP A 30 9.02 -5.48 16.33
C ASP A 30 9.85 -6.35 15.35
N GLN A 31 9.26 -6.79 14.25
CA GLN A 31 9.94 -7.45 13.12
C GLN A 31 10.60 -6.48 12.12
N GLY A 32 10.51 -5.17 12.37
CA GLY A 32 11.05 -4.14 11.48
C GLY A 32 10.16 -3.80 10.26
N LEU A 33 8.91 -4.25 10.23
CA LEU A 33 7.93 -3.83 9.22
C LEU A 33 7.36 -2.46 9.59
N THR A 34 8.12 -1.40 9.31
CA THR A 34 7.83 -0.03 9.77
C THR A 34 6.86 0.74 8.89
N LEU A 35 6.55 0.26 7.68
CA LEU A 35 5.55 0.82 6.78
C LEU A 35 4.15 0.36 7.22
N ILE A 36 3.26 1.29 7.59
CA ILE A 36 1.88 1.02 8.00
C ILE A 36 0.94 1.76 7.06
N ASP A 37 0.05 1.02 6.39
CA ASP A 37 -0.97 1.57 5.50
C ASP A 37 -2.36 1.48 6.12
N THR A 38 -3.03 2.61 6.24
CA THR A 38 -4.40 2.75 6.72
C THR A 38 -5.22 3.71 5.84
N ALA A 39 -6.46 4.02 6.21
CA ALA A 39 -7.31 5.00 5.54
C ALA A 39 -8.44 5.47 6.47
N GLU A 40 -8.96 6.70 6.25
CA GLU A 40 -10.15 7.20 6.97
C GLU A 40 -11.39 6.32 6.73
N MET A 41 -11.45 5.61 5.60
CA MET A 41 -12.55 4.70 5.25
C MET A 41 -12.55 3.44 6.12
N TYR A 42 -11.39 2.93 6.52
CA TYR A 42 -11.28 1.62 7.17
C TYR A 42 -11.91 1.65 8.56
N GLY A 43 -13.00 0.88 8.74
CA GLY A 43 -13.76 0.86 9.98
C GLY A 43 -14.28 2.26 10.41
N ASN A 44 -14.60 3.16 9.44
CA ASN A 44 -14.98 4.54 9.70
C ASN A 44 -13.97 5.30 10.60
N GLY A 45 -12.68 5.10 10.35
CA GLY A 45 -11.58 5.67 11.14
C GLY A 45 -11.10 4.79 12.29
N GLY A 46 -11.80 3.71 12.62
CA GLY A 46 -11.39 2.77 13.68
C GLY A 46 -10.02 2.12 13.40
N SER A 47 -9.68 1.90 12.13
CA SER A 47 -8.35 1.42 11.75
C SER A 47 -7.26 2.44 12.09
N GLU A 48 -7.48 3.73 11.84
CA GLU A 48 -6.53 4.79 12.20
C GLU A 48 -6.36 4.91 13.73
N GLU A 49 -7.44 4.69 14.51
CA GLU A 49 -7.34 4.64 15.99
C GLU A 49 -6.53 3.45 16.48
N VAL A 50 -6.69 2.28 15.84
CA VAL A 50 -5.87 1.09 16.13
C VAL A 50 -4.40 1.37 15.80
N VAL A 51 -4.11 1.98 14.66
CA VAL A 51 -2.77 2.40 14.28
C VAL A 51 -2.19 3.37 15.31
N GLY A 52 -2.93 4.41 15.70
CA GLY A 52 -2.49 5.39 16.70
C GLY A 52 -2.04 4.74 18.00
N ARG A 53 -2.85 3.81 18.53
CA ARG A 53 -2.49 3.05 19.75
C ARG A 53 -1.27 2.14 19.54
N SER A 54 -1.09 1.61 18.33
CA SER A 54 0.02 0.70 18.02
C SER A 54 1.36 1.43 17.97
N ILE A 55 1.38 2.67 17.44
CA ILE A 55 2.59 3.48 17.26
C ILE A 55 2.92 4.38 18.46
N SER A 56 2.07 4.39 19.50
CA SER A 56 2.32 5.17 20.70
C SER A 56 3.69 4.85 21.30
N GLY A 57 4.53 5.88 21.48
CA GLY A 57 5.90 5.77 21.96
C GLY A 57 6.93 5.33 20.90
N ARG A 58 6.51 5.10 19.63
CA ARG A 58 7.41 4.67 18.53
C ARG A 58 7.12 5.32 17.18
N ARG A 59 6.41 6.45 17.17
CA ARG A 59 6.03 7.17 15.94
C ARG A 59 7.19 7.40 14.98
N ASP A 60 8.34 7.81 15.49
CA ASP A 60 9.51 8.17 14.68
C ASP A 60 10.14 6.98 13.96
N SER A 61 9.88 5.77 14.41
CA SER A 61 10.32 4.53 13.74
C SER A 61 9.35 4.06 12.65
N CYS A 62 8.18 4.72 12.50
CA CYS A 62 7.13 4.30 11.57
C CYS A 62 7.07 5.20 10.33
N PHE A 63 6.71 4.60 9.20
CA PHE A 63 6.30 5.31 8.00
C PHE A 63 4.78 5.12 7.83
N LEU A 64 4.02 6.17 8.09
CA LEU A 64 2.56 6.13 8.08
C LEU A 64 2.00 6.54 6.72
N VAL A 65 1.08 5.73 6.22
CA VAL A 65 0.28 6.03 5.04
C VAL A 65 -1.18 6.07 5.44
N SER A 66 -1.90 7.13 5.07
CA SER A 66 -3.35 7.19 5.15
C SER A 66 -3.94 7.79 3.88
N LYS A 67 -5.28 7.79 3.76
CA LYS A 67 -5.95 8.14 2.52
C LYS A 67 -7.19 8.98 2.79
N VAL A 68 -7.41 10.01 1.95
CA VAL A 68 -8.65 10.77 1.90
C VAL A 68 -9.64 10.13 0.93
N LEU A 69 -10.89 10.03 1.33
CA LEU A 69 -11.98 9.58 0.46
C LEU A 69 -12.29 10.61 -0.64
N PRO A 70 -12.68 10.19 -1.84
CA PRO A 70 -12.93 11.10 -2.97
C PRO A 70 -14.05 12.12 -2.71
N GLN A 71 -15.06 11.80 -1.89
CA GLN A 71 -16.08 12.78 -1.49
C GLN A 71 -15.54 13.90 -0.61
N ASN A 72 -14.37 13.73 0.01
CA ASN A 72 -13.66 14.73 0.81
C ASN A 72 -12.54 15.43 0.01
N ALA A 73 -12.39 15.15 -1.30
CA ALA A 73 -11.23 15.54 -2.10
C ALA A 73 -11.25 17.00 -2.60
N SER A 74 -12.18 17.84 -2.16
CA SER A 74 -12.10 19.29 -2.37
C SER A 74 -10.91 19.87 -1.59
N ARG A 75 -10.43 21.08 -1.96
CA ARG A 75 -9.30 21.72 -1.27
C ARG A 75 -9.53 21.89 0.24
N LYS A 76 -10.75 22.23 0.65
CA LYS A 76 -11.13 22.34 2.07
C LYS A 76 -11.29 20.96 2.69
N GLY A 77 -12.04 20.09 2.05
CA GLY A 77 -12.37 18.76 2.58
C GLY A 77 -11.16 17.87 2.80
N THR A 78 -10.18 17.91 1.88
CA THR A 78 -8.92 17.15 2.01
C THR A 78 -8.14 17.58 3.26
N LYS A 79 -8.07 18.89 3.55
CA LYS A 79 -7.39 19.39 4.77
C LYS A 79 -8.11 18.96 6.04
N GLU A 80 -9.43 19.10 6.08
CA GLU A 80 -10.24 18.68 7.22
C GLU A 80 -10.18 17.16 7.45
N ALA A 81 -10.17 16.36 6.36
CA ALA A 81 -10.00 14.90 6.43
C ALA A 81 -8.63 14.52 7.01
N CYS A 82 -7.56 15.17 6.55
CA CYS A 82 -6.21 14.97 7.08
C CYS A 82 -6.13 15.27 8.57
N GLU A 83 -6.72 16.37 9.02
CA GLU A 83 -6.74 16.75 10.44
C GLU A 83 -7.49 15.72 11.30
N ARG A 84 -8.61 15.18 10.79
CA ARG A 84 -9.32 14.09 11.47
C ARG A 84 -8.45 12.83 11.55
N SER A 85 -7.73 12.47 10.48
CA SER A 85 -6.82 11.32 10.44
C SER A 85 -5.67 11.48 11.43
N LEU A 86 -5.03 12.64 11.46
CA LEU A 86 -3.98 12.96 12.43
C LEU A 86 -4.46 12.82 13.88
N LYS A 87 -5.67 13.35 14.17
CA LYS A 87 -6.29 13.24 15.50
C LYS A 87 -6.55 11.78 15.89
N ARG A 88 -7.10 10.96 15.00
CA ARG A 88 -7.36 9.53 15.27
C ARG A 88 -6.08 8.75 15.51
N MET A 89 -5.03 9.03 14.75
CA MET A 89 -3.74 8.37 14.90
C MET A 89 -2.87 8.96 16.03
N GLY A 90 -3.26 10.08 16.64
CA GLY A 90 -2.51 10.72 17.73
C GLY A 90 -1.11 11.17 17.29
N THR A 91 -0.98 11.73 16.09
CA THR A 91 0.27 12.22 15.51
C THR A 91 0.07 13.53 14.79
N ASP A 92 1.13 14.33 14.67
CA ASP A 92 1.10 15.62 13.99
C ASP A 92 1.47 15.52 12.49
N THR A 93 1.97 14.37 12.04
CA THR A 93 2.45 14.21 10.67
C THR A 93 2.15 12.81 10.11
N ILE A 94 1.65 12.75 8.86
CA ILE A 94 1.55 11.54 8.04
C ILE A 94 2.70 11.55 7.02
N ASP A 95 3.38 10.42 6.83
CA ASP A 95 4.54 10.35 5.92
C ASP A 95 4.12 10.34 4.45
N LEU A 96 2.99 9.69 4.11
CA LEU A 96 2.42 9.66 2.77
C LEU A 96 0.90 9.71 2.85
N TYR A 97 0.28 10.74 2.27
CA TYR A 97 -1.17 10.89 2.26
C TYR A 97 -1.71 10.75 0.84
N LEU A 98 -2.67 9.86 0.63
CA LEU A 98 -3.15 9.48 -0.70
C LEU A 98 -4.58 9.95 -0.95
N LEU A 99 -4.91 10.30 -2.20
CA LEU A 99 -6.29 10.26 -2.67
C LEU A 99 -6.68 8.80 -2.92
N HIS A 100 -7.73 8.29 -2.24
CA HIS A 100 -8.05 6.85 -2.21
C HIS A 100 -8.49 6.29 -3.56
N TRP A 101 -9.22 7.07 -4.38
CA TRP A 101 -9.50 6.84 -5.80
C TRP A 101 -10.01 8.14 -6.42
N ARG A 102 -10.04 8.18 -7.74
CA ARG A 102 -10.57 9.31 -8.50
C ARG A 102 -12.05 9.52 -8.18
N GLY A 103 -12.41 10.75 -7.78
CA GLY A 103 -13.77 11.18 -7.52
C GLY A 103 -14.24 12.24 -8.51
N SER A 104 -15.30 12.98 -8.14
CA SER A 104 -15.89 14.04 -8.93
C SER A 104 -15.26 15.42 -8.70
N HIS A 105 -14.44 15.59 -7.65
CA HIS A 105 -13.74 16.85 -7.43
C HIS A 105 -12.62 17.04 -8.45
N PRO A 106 -12.38 18.27 -8.95
CA PRO A 106 -11.23 18.59 -9.78
C PRO A 106 -9.93 18.17 -9.08
N LEU A 107 -9.02 17.51 -9.80
CA LEU A 107 -7.74 17.06 -9.21
C LEU A 107 -6.88 18.21 -8.72
N GLU A 108 -6.98 19.38 -9.37
CA GLU A 108 -6.28 20.60 -8.98
C GLU A 108 -6.58 21.01 -7.54
N GLU A 109 -7.83 20.83 -7.08
CA GLU A 109 -8.20 21.13 -5.70
C GLU A 109 -7.50 20.20 -4.70
N THR A 110 -7.46 18.90 -5.03
CA THR A 110 -6.79 17.91 -4.19
C THR A 110 -5.28 18.13 -4.16
N VAL A 111 -4.64 18.39 -5.31
CA VAL A 111 -3.21 18.71 -5.40
C VAL A 111 -2.88 19.96 -4.61
N ALA A 112 -3.69 21.03 -4.76
CA ALA A 112 -3.50 22.26 -3.99
C ALA A 112 -3.63 22.03 -2.46
N ALA A 113 -4.58 21.18 -2.04
CA ALA A 113 -4.72 20.81 -0.62
C ALA A 113 -3.50 20.03 -0.10
N PHE A 114 -2.99 19.07 -0.88
CA PHE A 114 -1.80 18.32 -0.50
C PHE A 114 -0.58 19.22 -0.36
N ARG A 115 -0.40 20.18 -1.25
CA ARG A 115 0.67 21.19 -1.14
C ARG A 115 0.54 22.05 0.13
N ASP A 116 -0.68 22.52 0.42
CA ASP A 116 -0.96 23.27 1.65
C ASP A 116 -0.58 22.43 2.89
N LEU A 117 -0.92 21.14 2.91
CA LEU A 117 -0.61 20.22 3.99
C LEU A 117 0.89 19.92 4.12
N VAL A 118 1.62 19.81 3.01
CA VAL A 118 3.09 19.68 3.01
C VAL A 118 3.72 20.94 3.58
N ALA A 119 3.29 22.12 3.13
CA ALA A 119 3.81 23.40 3.63
C ALA A 119 3.54 23.60 5.13
N GLN A 120 2.44 23.05 5.67
CA GLN A 120 2.10 23.04 7.08
C GLN A 120 2.82 21.94 7.89
N GLY A 121 3.59 21.05 7.25
CA GLY A 121 4.23 19.92 7.92
C GLY A 121 3.29 18.81 8.36
N LYS A 122 2.00 18.84 7.98
CA LYS A 122 1.00 17.84 8.33
C LYS A 122 1.15 16.55 7.55
N ILE A 123 1.68 16.62 6.32
CA ILE A 123 2.09 15.47 5.54
C ILE A 123 3.50 15.70 5.00
N ARG A 124 4.28 14.63 4.82
CA ARG A 124 5.63 14.74 4.23
C ARG A 124 5.61 14.61 2.72
N ARG A 125 4.76 13.73 2.20
CA ARG A 125 4.57 13.44 0.77
C ARG A 125 3.12 13.12 0.53
N TRP A 126 2.74 13.17 -0.75
CA TRP A 126 1.40 12.79 -1.17
C TRP A 126 1.45 11.88 -2.42
N GLY A 127 0.34 11.25 -2.71
CA GLY A 127 0.16 10.40 -3.88
C GLY A 127 -1.32 10.09 -4.10
N VAL A 128 -1.56 9.06 -4.89
CA VAL A 128 -2.90 8.61 -5.24
C VAL A 128 -3.05 7.11 -5.07
N SER A 129 -4.26 6.62 -5.21
CA SER A 129 -4.57 5.19 -5.25
C SER A 129 -5.63 4.92 -6.32
N ASN A 130 -5.53 3.76 -6.97
CA ASN A 130 -6.46 3.33 -8.00
C ASN A 130 -6.52 4.27 -9.24
N PHE A 131 -5.41 4.91 -9.56
CA PHE A 131 -5.27 5.69 -10.79
C PHE A 131 -4.70 4.81 -11.90
N ASP A 132 -5.38 4.77 -13.05
CA ASP A 132 -4.85 4.11 -14.25
C ASP A 132 -3.84 5.03 -14.98
N LEU A 133 -3.39 4.61 -16.16
CA LEU A 133 -2.39 5.39 -16.90
C LEU A 133 -2.94 6.75 -17.32
N ASP A 134 -4.20 6.82 -17.77
CA ASP A 134 -4.81 8.05 -18.27
C ASP A 134 -5.02 9.03 -17.09
N ASP A 135 -5.48 8.54 -15.93
CA ASP A 135 -5.58 9.32 -14.69
C ASP A 135 -4.22 9.86 -14.22
N MET A 136 -3.18 9.02 -14.28
CA MET A 136 -1.83 9.43 -13.89
C MET A 136 -1.25 10.49 -14.84
N GLN A 137 -1.50 10.37 -16.14
CA GLN A 137 -1.07 11.35 -17.14
C GLN A 137 -1.77 12.69 -16.93
N GLU A 138 -3.09 12.68 -16.67
CA GLU A 138 -3.84 13.88 -16.32
C GLU A 138 -3.28 14.53 -15.05
N LEU A 139 -3.06 13.74 -13.99
CA LEU A 139 -2.53 14.24 -12.73
C LEU A 139 -1.17 14.93 -12.90
N VAL A 140 -0.23 14.27 -13.59
CA VAL A 140 1.15 14.78 -13.75
C VAL A 140 1.21 16.01 -14.67
N ALA A 141 0.22 16.21 -15.54
CA ALA A 141 0.11 17.40 -16.37
C ALA A 141 -0.34 18.66 -15.61
N LEU A 142 -0.89 18.49 -14.40
CA LEU A 142 -1.27 19.60 -13.53
C LEU A 142 -0.04 20.30 -12.95
N GLU A 143 -0.20 21.59 -12.62
CA GLU A 143 0.79 22.31 -11.84
C GLU A 143 1.07 21.58 -10.52
N HIS A 144 2.33 21.21 -10.28
CA HIS A 144 2.78 20.37 -9.13
C HIS A 144 2.24 18.93 -9.10
N GLY A 145 1.54 18.47 -10.13
CA GLY A 145 1.12 17.06 -10.22
C GLY A 145 2.28 16.07 -10.30
N GLY A 146 3.42 16.54 -10.82
CA GLY A 146 4.68 15.77 -10.87
C GLY A 146 5.31 15.46 -9.50
N ASP A 147 4.87 16.10 -8.41
CA ASP A 147 5.33 15.82 -7.06
C ASP A 147 4.67 14.55 -6.46
N CYS A 148 3.79 13.87 -7.22
CA CYS A 148 3.14 12.63 -6.81
C CYS A 148 4.18 11.54 -6.52
N ALA A 149 4.27 11.11 -5.26
CA ALA A 149 5.31 10.18 -4.81
C ALA A 149 4.94 8.70 -5.03
N ALA A 150 3.65 8.37 -5.07
CA ALA A 150 3.20 6.97 -5.15
C ALA A 150 1.81 6.86 -5.77
N ASN A 151 1.56 5.72 -6.43
CA ASN A 151 0.23 5.25 -6.77
C ASN A 151 0.02 3.86 -6.14
N GLN A 152 -1.00 3.75 -5.27
CA GLN A 152 -1.33 2.50 -4.62
C GLN A 152 -2.38 1.75 -5.46
N VAL A 153 -2.03 0.56 -5.95
CA VAL A 153 -2.84 -0.19 -6.91
C VAL A 153 -2.90 -1.68 -6.54
N TYR A 154 -3.95 -2.35 -7.01
CA TYR A 154 -4.02 -3.81 -6.93
C TYR A 154 -2.88 -4.41 -7.77
N TYR A 155 -1.96 -5.09 -7.11
CA TYR A 155 -0.84 -5.71 -7.79
C TYR A 155 -0.36 -6.97 -7.06
N SER A 156 -0.34 -8.08 -7.78
CA SER A 156 0.08 -9.39 -7.28
C SER A 156 0.54 -10.28 -8.43
N LEU A 157 1.07 -11.47 -8.13
CA LEU A 157 1.41 -12.47 -9.14
C LEU A 157 0.24 -12.83 -10.07
N SER A 158 -0.99 -12.89 -9.54
CA SER A 158 -2.20 -13.22 -10.30
C SER A 158 -2.85 -12.00 -10.97
N GLU A 159 -2.47 -10.79 -10.61
CA GLU A 159 -2.99 -9.54 -11.17
C GLU A 159 -1.83 -8.63 -11.57
N ARG A 160 -1.38 -8.81 -12.80
CA ARG A 160 -0.20 -8.16 -13.38
C ARG A 160 -0.55 -7.10 -14.42
N GLY A 161 -1.82 -6.78 -14.59
CA GLY A 161 -2.31 -5.89 -15.66
C GLY A 161 -1.58 -4.55 -15.78
N ILE A 162 -1.14 -3.98 -14.64
CA ILE A 162 -0.39 -2.72 -14.60
C ILE A 162 1.00 -2.81 -15.27
N GLU A 163 1.59 -4.01 -15.42
CA GLU A 163 2.92 -4.19 -16.02
C GLU A 163 2.95 -3.85 -17.51
N PHE A 164 1.79 -3.81 -18.17
CA PHE A 164 1.74 -3.52 -19.61
C PHE A 164 2.10 -2.07 -19.96
N GLN A 165 1.62 -1.11 -19.17
CA GLN A 165 1.87 0.32 -19.44
C GLN A 165 2.05 1.15 -18.17
N LEU A 166 1.15 1.01 -17.17
CA LEU A 166 1.12 1.89 -16.00
C LEU A 166 2.41 1.80 -15.20
N LYS A 167 2.84 0.58 -14.83
CA LYS A 167 4.03 0.39 -14.02
C LYS A 167 5.32 0.88 -14.71
N PRO A 168 5.62 0.52 -15.97
CA PRO A 168 6.78 1.07 -16.68
C PRO A 168 6.78 2.61 -16.71
N TRP A 169 5.62 3.21 -16.99
CA TRP A 169 5.46 4.65 -17.04
C TRP A 169 5.73 5.32 -15.68
N MET A 170 5.30 4.69 -14.58
CA MET A 170 5.58 5.17 -13.20
C MET A 170 7.05 4.99 -12.83
N ASP A 171 7.65 3.86 -13.20
CA ASP A 171 9.06 3.57 -12.92
C ASP A 171 10.00 4.60 -13.56
N GLU A 172 9.74 5.00 -14.82
CA GLU A 172 10.48 6.05 -15.52
C GLU A 172 10.44 7.41 -14.81
N ARG A 173 9.39 7.65 -14.00
CA ARG A 173 9.17 8.90 -13.26
C ARG A 173 9.52 8.81 -11.78
N GLY A 174 10.01 7.65 -11.32
CA GLY A 174 10.33 7.42 -9.92
C GLY A 174 9.11 7.37 -9.01
N ILE A 175 7.88 7.22 -9.56
CA ILE A 175 6.63 7.09 -8.80
C ILE A 175 6.56 5.67 -8.24
N VAL A 176 6.42 5.55 -6.91
CA VAL A 176 6.37 4.25 -6.25
C VAL A 176 5.05 3.52 -6.55
N THR A 177 5.14 2.26 -6.94
CA THR A 177 4.00 1.33 -6.98
C THR A 177 3.79 0.74 -5.58
N MET A 178 2.69 1.08 -4.89
CA MET A 178 2.31 0.40 -3.65
C MET A 178 1.31 -0.70 -3.95
N ALA A 179 1.72 -1.96 -3.82
CA ALA A 179 0.89 -3.12 -4.09
C ALA A 179 -0.04 -3.42 -2.92
N TYR A 180 -1.34 -3.14 -3.06
CA TYR A 180 -2.35 -3.67 -2.15
C TYR A 180 -2.88 -5.01 -2.66
N CYS A 181 -3.51 -5.81 -1.80
CA CYS A 181 -3.87 -7.21 -2.07
C CYS A 181 -2.72 -8.04 -2.67
N PRO A 182 -1.47 -7.94 -2.15
CA PRO A 182 -0.30 -8.57 -2.75
C PRO A 182 -0.36 -10.10 -2.75
N LEU A 183 -1.26 -10.67 -1.95
CA LEU A 183 -1.55 -12.12 -1.87
C LEU A 183 -2.90 -12.50 -2.49
N ASP A 184 -3.47 -11.62 -3.32
CA ASP A 184 -4.73 -11.84 -4.04
C ASP A 184 -5.85 -12.33 -3.10
N GLU A 185 -6.10 -11.57 -2.03
CA GLU A 185 -7.10 -11.88 -0.99
C GLU A 185 -6.95 -13.29 -0.38
N GLY A 186 -5.72 -13.82 -0.34
CA GLY A 186 -5.42 -15.15 0.17
C GLY A 186 -5.60 -16.28 -0.84
N ARG A 187 -5.82 -15.99 -2.14
CA ARG A 187 -5.86 -17.00 -3.19
C ARG A 187 -4.47 -17.53 -3.54
N LEU A 188 -3.47 -16.65 -3.66
CA LEU A 188 -2.09 -17.04 -3.98
C LEU A 188 -1.48 -18.04 -3.00
N PRO A 189 -1.61 -17.91 -1.67
CA PRO A 189 -1.10 -18.88 -0.72
C PRO A 189 -1.69 -20.30 -0.90
N ARG A 190 -2.86 -20.41 -1.54
CA ARG A 190 -3.55 -21.68 -1.79
C ARG A 190 -3.32 -22.24 -3.20
N HIS A 191 -2.60 -21.52 -4.05
CA HIS A 191 -2.37 -21.94 -5.44
C HIS A 191 -1.39 -23.13 -5.49
N PRO A 192 -1.79 -24.32 -6.00
CA PRO A 192 -0.98 -25.53 -5.91
C PRO A 192 0.39 -25.41 -6.57
N GLY A 193 0.45 -24.82 -7.78
CA GLY A 193 1.72 -24.62 -8.48
C GLY A 193 2.67 -23.67 -7.74
N LEU A 194 2.12 -22.62 -7.10
CA LEU A 194 2.92 -21.71 -6.30
C LEU A 194 3.42 -22.36 -4.99
N GLN A 195 2.60 -23.21 -4.36
CA GLN A 195 3.00 -24.00 -3.19
C GLN A 195 4.12 -24.98 -3.55
N SER A 196 4.00 -25.69 -4.66
CA SER A 196 5.02 -26.62 -5.15
C SER A 196 6.35 -25.91 -5.39
N LEU A 197 6.33 -24.78 -6.14
CA LEU A 197 7.53 -24.01 -6.42
C LEU A 197 8.16 -23.42 -5.13
N ALA A 198 7.35 -22.88 -4.22
CA ALA A 198 7.83 -22.35 -2.94
C ALA A 198 8.48 -23.45 -2.08
N GLY A 199 7.91 -24.67 -2.09
CA GLY A 199 8.46 -25.83 -1.39
C GLY A 199 9.89 -26.17 -1.83
N THR A 200 10.22 -26.05 -3.11
CA THR A 200 11.59 -26.26 -3.61
C THR A 200 12.61 -25.25 -3.08
N LEU A 201 12.13 -24.10 -2.59
CA LEU A 201 12.94 -23.02 -2.02
C LEU A 201 12.93 -23.01 -0.49
N GLY A 202 12.27 -23.98 0.16
CA GLY A 202 12.08 -23.98 1.61
C GLY A 202 11.22 -22.82 2.13
N ALA A 203 10.37 -22.25 1.27
CA ALA A 203 9.55 -21.08 1.57
C ALA A 203 8.05 -21.41 1.46
N THR A 204 7.20 -20.52 1.98
CA THR A 204 5.76 -20.60 1.75
C THR A 204 5.37 -19.88 0.45
N ALA A 205 4.23 -20.22 -0.12
CA ALA A 205 3.70 -19.55 -1.31
C ALA A 205 3.47 -18.04 -1.07
N ALA A 206 3.09 -17.64 0.16
CA ALA A 206 2.97 -16.24 0.53
C ALA A 206 4.32 -15.51 0.49
N GLN A 207 5.37 -16.10 1.04
CA GLN A 207 6.72 -15.54 1.01
C GLN A 207 7.23 -15.41 -0.43
N LEU A 208 7.02 -16.43 -1.27
CA LEU A 208 7.43 -16.39 -2.67
C LEU A 208 6.69 -15.29 -3.46
N ALA A 209 5.38 -15.13 -3.24
CA ALA A 209 4.59 -14.06 -3.88
C ALA A 209 5.05 -12.67 -3.44
N LEU A 210 5.33 -12.46 -2.15
CA LEU A 210 5.83 -11.19 -1.64
C LEU A 210 7.25 -10.91 -2.12
N ALA A 211 8.14 -11.90 -2.10
CA ALA A 211 9.51 -11.76 -2.62
C ALA A 211 9.52 -11.39 -4.11
N TRP A 212 8.61 -11.96 -4.90
CA TRP A 212 8.45 -11.60 -6.30
C TRP A 212 8.06 -10.11 -6.46
N LEU A 213 7.06 -9.62 -5.73
CA LEU A 213 6.70 -8.18 -5.74
C LEU A 213 7.89 -7.30 -5.35
N LEU A 214 8.61 -7.67 -4.30
CA LEU A 214 9.76 -6.91 -3.80
C LEU A 214 10.98 -6.96 -4.74
N SER A 215 11.03 -7.93 -5.67
CA SER A 215 12.04 -7.97 -6.74
C SER A 215 11.78 -6.96 -7.86
N ARG A 216 10.56 -6.40 -7.94
CA ARG A 216 10.20 -5.38 -8.92
C ARG A 216 10.73 -4.01 -8.50
N ALA A 217 11.25 -3.24 -9.47
CA ALA A 217 11.73 -1.88 -9.21
C ALA A 217 10.61 -1.01 -8.61
N ASN A 218 10.96 -0.06 -7.75
CA ASN A 218 10.04 0.92 -7.16
C ASN A 218 8.72 0.34 -6.63
N THR A 219 8.74 -0.92 -6.13
CA THR A 219 7.54 -1.60 -5.65
C THR A 219 7.60 -1.80 -4.15
N TRP A 220 6.52 -1.41 -3.46
CA TRP A 220 6.26 -1.69 -2.06
C TRP A 220 5.06 -2.62 -1.95
N ALA A 221 5.02 -3.48 -0.95
CA ALA A 221 3.91 -4.41 -0.71
C ALA A 221 3.35 -4.23 0.70
N ILE A 222 2.02 -4.21 0.81
CA ILE A 222 1.30 -3.98 2.07
C ILE A 222 0.30 -5.11 2.36
N PRO A 223 0.78 -6.35 2.60
CA PRO A 223 -0.10 -7.43 3.00
C PRO A 223 -0.81 -7.12 4.32
N MET A 224 -2.12 -7.40 4.38
CA MET A 224 -2.89 -7.32 5.61
C MET A 224 -2.67 -8.57 6.46
N THR A 225 -2.47 -8.37 7.75
CA THR A 225 -2.50 -9.46 8.73
C THR A 225 -2.95 -8.97 10.09
N SER A 226 -3.76 -9.80 10.77
CA SER A 226 -4.15 -9.65 12.18
C SER A 226 -3.44 -10.68 13.08
N SER A 227 -2.39 -11.37 12.57
CA SER A 227 -1.65 -12.41 13.29
C SER A 227 -0.16 -12.03 13.38
N PRO A 228 0.41 -12.00 14.60
CA PRO A 228 1.84 -11.81 14.82
C PRO A 228 2.70 -12.82 14.06
N GLU A 229 2.29 -14.08 14.01
CA GLU A 229 3.00 -15.16 13.33
C GLU A 229 3.07 -14.91 11.81
N ARG A 230 1.97 -14.44 11.21
CA ARG A 230 1.94 -14.08 9.78
C ARG A 230 2.79 -12.84 9.50
N ALA A 231 2.88 -11.90 10.43
CA ALA A 231 3.77 -10.75 10.27
C ALA A 231 5.24 -11.20 10.16
N ALA A 232 5.67 -12.13 11.04
CA ALA A 232 7.01 -12.72 11.00
C ALA A 232 7.23 -13.52 9.69
N GLN A 233 6.23 -14.32 9.26
CA GLN A 233 6.30 -15.06 8.00
C GLN A 233 6.43 -14.11 6.79
N ASN A 234 5.65 -13.03 6.76
CA ASN A 234 5.74 -12.03 5.69
C ASN A 234 7.12 -11.35 5.68
N ARG A 235 7.68 -11.03 6.86
CA ARG A 235 9.01 -10.43 7.00
C ARG A 235 10.09 -11.29 6.32
N ALA A 236 10.02 -12.61 6.49
CA ALA A 236 10.99 -13.53 5.89
C ALA A 236 11.03 -13.50 4.36
N ALA A 237 10.00 -12.95 3.70
CA ALA A 237 10.03 -12.73 2.25
C ALA A 237 11.12 -11.76 1.79
N LEU A 238 11.60 -10.86 2.68
CA LEU A 238 12.69 -9.93 2.38
C LEU A 238 14.05 -10.64 2.23
N ASP A 239 14.18 -11.81 2.82
CA ASP A 239 15.44 -12.58 2.84
C ASP A 239 15.47 -13.64 1.71
N LEU A 240 14.36 -13.79 0.97
CA LEU A 240 14.23 -14.77 -0.11
C LEU A 240 14.75 -14.20 -1.43
N ALA A 241 15.93 -14.65 -1.85
CA ALA A 241 16.50 -14.31 -3.14
C ALA A 241 15.87 -15.17 -4.26
N LEU A 242 15.41 -14.53 -5.32
CA LEU A 242 14.80 -15.20 -6.47
C LEU A 242 15.82 -15.33 -7.61
N SER A 243 16.13 -16.56 -7.99
CA SER A 243 17.00 -16.84 -9.14
C SER A 243 16.28 -16.60 -10.48
N PRO A 244 17.00 -16.37 -11.60
CA PRO A 244 16.38 -16.27 -12.92
C PRO A 244 15.49 -17.47 -13.28
N PRO A 245 15.86 -18.75 -13.02
CA PRO A 245 14.97 -19.87 -13.22
C PRO A 245 13.68 -19.80 -12.40
N THR A 246 13.75 -19.36 -11.14
CA THR A 246 12.56 -19.15 -10.28
C THR A 246 11.63 -18.09 -10.87
N LEU A 247 12.17 -16.97 -11.36
CA LEU A 247 11.38 -15.91 -12.00
C LEU A 247 10.72 -16.43 -13.28
N ALA A 248 11.42 -17.22 -14.11
CA ALA A 248 10.85 -17.83 -15.30
C ALA A 248 9.70 -18.79 -14.96
N ALA A 249 9.86 -19.64 -13.94
CA ALA A 249 8.80 -20.53 -13.49
C ALA A 249 7.57 -19.78 -12.96
N LEU A 250 7.78 -18.63 -12.29
CA LEU A 250 6.69 -17.76 -11.87
C LEU A 250 5.97 -17.11 -13.06
N ASP A 251 6.71 -16.73 -14.12
CA ASP A 251 6.13 -16.17 -15.34
C ASP A 251 5.36 -17.25 -16.16
N GLU A 252 5.73 -18.53 -16.07
CA GLU A 252 4.96 -19.63 -16.62
C GLU A 252 3.64 -19.85 -15.87
N LEU A 253 3.68 -19.82 -14.52
CA LEU A 253 2.48 -19.98 -13.69
C LEU A 253 1.53 -18.77 -13.77
N PHE A 254 2.08 -17.58 -13.90
CA PHE A 254 1.38 -16.31 -13.92
C PHE A 254 1.92 -15.41 -15.02
N PRO A 255 1.52 -15.65 -16.28
CA PRO A 255 2.08 -14.93 -17.44
C PRO A 255 1.90 -13.42 -17.34
N PRO A 256 2.93 -12.63 -17.75
CA PRO A 256 2.80 -11.18 -17.84
C PRO A 256 1.73 -10.77 -18.88
N PRO A 257 1.12 -9.59 -18.72
CA PRO A 257 0.05 -9.14 -19.61
C PRO A 257 0.57 -8.89 -21.03
N ARG A 258 -0.23 -9.27 -22.04
CA ARG A 258 0.08 -9.03 -23.46
C ARG A 258 -0.68 -7.85 -24.07
N LYS A 259 -1.61 -7.25 -23.30
CA LYS A 259 -2.44 -6.12 -23.72
C LYS A 259 -2.85 -5.29 -22.50
N ARG A 260 -3.28 -4.05 -22.75
CA ARG A 260 -3.88 -3.19 -21.72
C ARG A 260 -5.14 -3.87 -21.17
N SER A 261 -5.28 -3.88 -19.86
CA SER A 261 -6.48 -4.26 -19.14
C SER A 261 -6.98 -3.09 -18.30
N ARG A 262 -8.24 -3.13 -17.89
CA ARG A 262 -8.73 -2.19 -16.89
C ARG A 262 -8.02 -2.44 -15.57
N LEU A 263 -7.79 -1.37 -14.82
CA LEU A 263 -7.26 -1.47 -13.46
C LEU A 263 -8.25 -2.26 -12.60
N LYS A 264 -7.74 -3.28 -11.90
CA LYS A 264 -8.53 -4.03 -10.92
C LYS A 264 -8.65 -3.21 -9.65
N ILE A 265 -9.86 -3.08 -9.14
CA ILE A 265 -10.20 -2.39 -7.88
C ILE A 265 -11.06 -3.34 -7.05
N VAL A 266 -10.93 -3.33 -5.72
CA VAL A 266 -11.78 -4.05 -4.76
C VAL A 266 -12.72 -3.08 -4.04
#